data_33d0532419a1716ebc82e4d81b8f5f3d
#
_entry.id   33d0532419a1716ebc82e4d81b8f5f3d
#
_cell.length_a   1.000
_cell.length_b   1.000
_cell.length_c   1.000
_cell.angle_alpha   90.00
_cell.angle_beta   90.00
_cell.angle_gamma   90.00
#
_symmetry.space_group_name_H-M   'P 1'
#
loop_
_entity.id
_entity.type
_entity.pdbx_description
1 polymer ?
#
loop_
_entity_poly.entity_id
_entity_poly.type
_entity_poly.pdbx_seq_one_letter_code
_entity_poly.pdbx_strand_id
1 'polypeptide(L)'
;MNIELDKAIARFQEQNKNFAVKYMNENGEMPMLVAFLTQDDNKEFVTVAAPQLAALHTQEDKPRFIAAVKQAIQVVKPVALAFITEAWIIKRKKDEHIDTNIRPSLSPDRAEVVMVQIESYKNAALHLYDIIRHTSGEISLEYDEEYSNEKIDKSDVDGTFSNLLKENYDKFYREILDSINKNQN
;
A
#
# COMPACT_ATOMS: atom_id res chain seq x y z
N MET A 1 -24.21 4.55 -3.12
CA MET A 1 -22.91 3.87 -3.38
C MET A 1 -22.41 4.37 -4.72
N ASN A 2 -21.24 5.01 -4.77
CA ASN A 2 -20.76 5.63 -6.02
C ASN A 2 -20.02 4.59 -6.86
N ILE A 3 -20.67 4.07 -7.88
CA ILE A 3 -20.17 2.99 -8.75
C ILE A 3 -18.86 3.41 -9.47
N GLU A 4 -18.73 4.67 -9.85
CA GLU A 4 -17.52 5.15 -10.56
C GLU A 4 -16.31 5.20 -9.65
N LEU A 5 -16.46 5.70 -8.44
CA LEU A 5 -15.39 5.72 -7.46
C LEU A 5 -14.97 4.30 -7.05
N ASP A 6 -15.92 3.39 -6.87
CA ASP A 6 -15.62 2.00 -6.54
C ASP A 6 -14.84 1.29 -7.66
N LYS A 7 -15.22 1.55 -8.92
CA LYS A 7 -14.49 1.05 -10.09
C LYS A 7 -13.08 1.65 -10.19
N ALA A 8 -12.94 2.95 -9.89
CA ALA A 8 -11.63 3.61 -9.90
C ALA A 8 -10.70 3.03 -8.84
N ILE A 9 -11.20 2.79 -7.61
CA ILE A 9 -10.43 2.16 -6.54
C ILE A 9 -10.02 0.73 -6.90
N ALA A 10 -10.94 -0.07 -7.45
CA ALA A 10 -10.63 -1.43 -7.88
C ALA A 10 -9.56 -1.45 -8.99
N ARG A 11 -9.66 -0.53 -9.96
CA ARG A 11 -8.64 -0.38 -11.01
C ARG A 11 -7.29 0.06 -10.44
N PHE A 12 -7.28 1.02 -9.52
CA PHE A 12 -6.08 1.48 -8.85
C PHE A 12 -5.38 0.35 -8.08
N GLN A 13 -6.15 -0.47 -7.37
CA GLN A 13 -5.65 -1.64 -6.66
C GLN A 13 -4.97 -2.63 -7.62
N GLU A 14 -5.65 -2.98 -8.72
CA GLU A 14 -5.11 -3.90 -9.71
C GLU A 14 -3.86 -3.34 -10.42
N GLN A 15 -3.87 -2.06 -10.76
CA GLN A 15 -2.71 -1.38 -11.36
C GLN A 15 -1.48 -1.43 -10.47
N ASN A 16 -1.61 -1.18 -9.16
CA ASN A 16 -0.48 -1.18 -8.23
C ASN A 16 0.05 -2.61 -7.98
N LYS A 17 -0.81 -3.62 -7.94
CA LYS A 17 -0.40 -5.03 -7.87
C LYS A 17 0.39 -5.43 -9.11
N ASN A 18 -0.14 -5.16 -10.30
CA ASN A 18 0.51 -5.48 -11.57
C ASN A 18 1.82 -4.71 -11.74
N PHE A 19 1.87 -3.45 -11.31
CA PHE A 19 3.10 -2.65 -11.30
C PHE A 19 4.16 -3.30 -10.41
N ALA A 20 3.83 -3.71 -9.19
CA ALA A 20 4.75 -4.33 -8.26
C ALA A 20 5.38 -5.60 -8.85
N VAL A 21 4.56 -6.49 -9.42
CA VAL A 21 5.03 -7.72 -10.06
C VAL A 21 5.94 -7.40 -11.25
N LYS A 22 5.49 -6.53 -12.15
CA LYS A 22 6.27 -6.16 -13.33
C LYS A 22 7.61 -5.52 -12.96
N TYR A 23 7.58 -4.53 -12.07
CA TYR A 23 8.77 -3.78 -11.69
C TYR A 23 9.82 -4.69 -11.03
N MET A 24 9.40 -5.56 -10.10
CA MET A 24 10.30 -6.49 -9.44
C MET A 24 10.93 -7.49 -10.41
N ASN A 25 10.14 -8.05 -11.34
CA ASN A 25 10.64 -8.98 -12.35
C ASN A 25 11.64 -8.32 -13.31
N GLU A 26 11.46 -7.02 -13.62
CA GLU A 26 12.35 -6.29 -14.54
C GLU A 26 13.62 -5.76 -13.85
N ASN A 27 13.57 -5.40 -12.58
CA ASN A 27 14.66 -4.68 -11.90
C ASN A 27 15.33 -5.50 -10.78
N GLY A 28 14.69 -6.56 -10.29
CA GLY A 28 15.25 -7.43 -9.25
C GLY A 28 15.19 -6.86 -7.82
N GLU A 29 14.70 -5.64 -7.66
CA GLU A 29 14.52 -4.95 -6.39
C GLU A 29 13.30 -4.04 -6.45
N MET A 30 12.64 -3.80 -5.32
CA MET A 30 11.47 -2.92 -5.21
C MET A 30 11.80 -1.75 -4.29
N PRO A 31 11.99 -0.54 -4.81
CA PRO A 31 12.09 0.64 -3.97
C PRO A 31 10.77 0.88 -3.24
N MET A 32 10.83 1.61 -2.13
CA MET A 32 9.63 2.07 -1.47
C MET A 32 8.91 3.08 -2.36
N LEU A 33 7.66 2.80 -2.69
CA LEU A 33 6.83 3.63 -3.56
C LEU A 33 5.51 3.98 -2.88
N VAL A 34 5.05 5.19 -3.16
CA VAL A 34 3.72 5.68 -2.77
C VAL A 34 3.00 6.14 -4.01
N ALA A 35 1.77 5.68 -4.18
CA ALA A 35 0.87 6.16 -5.22
C ALA A 35 -0.45 6.61 -4.60
N PHE A 36 -1.05 7.63 -5.19
CA PHE A 36 -2.32 8.22 -4.77
C PHE A 36 -3.33 8.12 -5.90
N LEU A 37 -4.56 7.75 -5.58
CA LEU A 37 -5.71 7.90 -6.47
C LEU A 37 -6.42 9.19 -6.10
N THR A 38 -6.52 10.14 -7.03
CA THR A 38 -7.18 11.43 -6.83
C THR A 38 -8.00 11.81 -8.05
N GLN A 39 -8.73 12.92 -7.99
CA GLN A 39 -9.36 13.53 -9.17
C GLN A 39 -8.48 14.65 -9.69
N ASP A 40 -8.35 14.73 -11.02
CA ASP A 40 -7.73 15.86 -11.72
C ASP A 40 -8.72 17.05 -11.86
N ASP A 41 -8.28 18.10 -12.55
CA ASP A 41 -9.11 19.30 -12.79
C ASP A 41 -10.35 19.00 -13.66
N ASN A 42 -10.31 17.93 -14.49
CA ASN A 42 -11.43 17.47 -15.30
C ASN A 42 -12.38 16.54 -14.55
N LYS A 43 -12.13 16.28 -13.25
CA LYS A 43 -12.86 15.35 -12.38
C LYS A 43 -12.68 13.88 -12.77
N GLU A 44 -11.65 13.57 -13.54
CA GLU A 44 -11.27 12.19 -13.83
C GLU A 44 -10.39 11.60 -12.72
N PHE A 45 -10.54 10.30 -12.45
CA PHE A 45 -9.68 9.61 -11.49
C PHE A 45 -8.34 9.28 -12.12
N VAL A 46 -7.29 9.84 -11.53
CA VAL A 46 -5.90 9.68 -11.97
C VAL A 46 -5.02 9.12 -10.87
N THR A 47 -4.02 8.35 -11.26
CA THR A 47 -2.99 7.84 -10.35
C THR A 47 -1.79 8.77 -10.38
N VAL A 48 -1.40 9.27 -9.21
CA VAL A 48 -0.21 10.11 -9.00
C VAL A 48 0.81 9.32 -8.20
N ALA A 49 1.95 9.00 -8.79
CA ALA A 49 3.07 8.38 -8.09
C ALA A 49 3.94 9.47 -7.43
N ALA A 50 4.47 9.18 -6.25
CA ALA A 50 5.37 10.05 -5.51
C ALA A 50 6.73 9.38 -5.25
N PRO A 51 7.54 9.14 -6.31
CA PRO A 51 8.83 8.44 -6.17
C PRO A 51 9.83 9.19 -5.30
N GLN A 52 9.71 10.52 -5.17
CA GLN A 52 10.61 11.34 -4.35
C GLN A 52 10.47 11.04 -2.85
N LEU A 53 9.39 10.40 -2.42
CA LEU A 53 9.20 9.98 -1.04
C LEU A 53 9.98 8.70 -0.70
N ALA A 54 10.63 8.08 -1.69
CA ALA A 54 11.19 6.73 -1.61
C ALA A 54 12.54 6.61 -0.88
N ALA A 55 13.16 7.71 -0.45
CA ALA A 55 14.52 7.66 0.11
C ALA A 55 14.54 7.32 1.62
N LEU A 56 13.97 6.17 2.00
CA LEU A 56 14.16 5.62 3.36
C LEU A 56 15.33 4.66 3.36
N HIS A 57 16.49 5.13 3.82
CA HIS A 57 17.67 4.30 3.96
C HIS A 57 17.84 3.72 5.37
N THR A 58 17.19 4.33 6.37
CA THR A 58 17.36 3.93 7.78
C THR A 58 16.04 3.95 8.55
N GLN A 59 16.02 3.31 9.72
CA GLN A 59 14.87 3.38 10.65
C GLN A 59 14.59 4.82 11.12
N GLU A 60 15.61 5.67 11.14
CA GLU A 60 15.52 7.08 11.59
C GLU A 60 14.78 7.94 10.56
N ASP A 61 14.77 7.53 9.30
CA ASP A 61 14.09 8.27 8.23
C ASP A 61 12.58 8.02 8.18
N LYS A 62 12.09 6.93 8.81
CA LYS A 62 10.67 6.57 8.82
C LYS A 62 9.74 7.71 9.29
N PRO A 63 10.02 8.42 10.40
CA PRO A 63 9.17 9.52 10.84
C PRO A 63 9.10 10.65 9.81
N ARG A 64 10.21 10.97 9.15
CA ARG A 64 10.28 12.00 8.10
C ARG A 64 9.47 11.59 6.87
N PHE A 65 9.59 10.34 6.46
CA PHE A 65 8.81 9.79 5.37
C PHE A 65 7.31 9.87 5.65
N ILE A 66 6.87 9.42 6.84
CA ILE A 66 5.47 9.48 7.23
C ILE A 66 4.95 10.92 7.24
N ALA A 67 5.74 11.86 7.77
CA ALA A 67 5.40 13.28 7.76
C ALA A 67 5.23 13.79 6.32
N ALA A 68 6.13 13.42 5.41
CA ALA A 68 6.06 13.80 4.00
C ALA A 68 4.84 13.18 3.29
N VAL A 69 4.51 11.91 3.56
CA VAL A 69 3.29 11.27 3.05
C VAL A 69 2.04 11.98 3.57
N LYS A 70 1.97 12.28 4.87
CA LYS A 70 0.85 13.03 5.47
C LYS A 70 0.70 14.41 4.84
N GLN A 71 1.80 15.10 4.57
CA GLN A 71 1.77 16.39 3.87
C GLN A 71 1.27 16.23 2.42
N ALA A 72 1.74 15.22 1.69
CA ALA A 72 1.28 14.93 0.34
C ALA A 72 -0.22 14.63 0.31
N ILE A 73 -0.75 13.89 1.29
CA ILE A 73 -2.20 13.61 1.44
C ILE A 73 -3.01 14.92 1.54
N GLN A 74 -2.50 15.93 2.28
CA GLN A 74 -3.20 17.23 2.41
C GLN A 74 -3.27 17.98 1.08
N VAL A 75 -2.24 17.86 0.23
CA VAL A 75 -2.15 18.55 -1.05
C VAL A 75 -2.93 17.80 -2.14
N VAL A 76 -2.70 16.48 -2.24
CA VAL A 76 -3.26 15.63 -3.30
C VAL A 76 -4.73 15.29 -3.05
N LYS A 77 -5.16 15.25 -1.78
CA LYS A 77 -6.51 14.87 -1.34
C LYS A 77 -6.97 13.53 -1.95
N PRO A 78 -6.21 12.46 -1.76
CA PRO A 78 -6.48 11.19 -2.41
C PRO A 78 -7.69 10.48 -1.82
N VAL A 79 -8.34 9.64 -2.62
CA VAL A 79 -9.41 8.72 -2.21
C VAL A 79 -8.90 7.31 -1.95
N ALA A 80 -7.71 7.01 -2.43
CA ALA A 80 -6.97 5.80 -2.09
C ALA A 80 -5.46 6.07 -2.12
N LEU A 81 -4.74 5.28 -1.34
CA LEU A 81 -3.29 5.30 -1.19
C LEU A 81 -2.78 3.88 -1.41
N ALA A 82 -1.73 3.71 -2.20
CA ALA A 82 -0.96 2.48 -2.29
C ALA A 82 0.45 2.73 -1.75
N PHE A 83 0.91 1.80 -0.93
CA PHE A 83 2.28 1.73 -0.43
C PHE A 83 2.89 0.41 -0.87
N ILE A 84 4.00 0.46 -1.60
CA ILE A 84 4.67 -0.71 -2.16
C ILE A 84 6.12 -0.71 -1.68
N THR A 85 6.60 -1.84 -1.16
CA THR A 85 7.98 -1.97 -0.67
C THR A 85 8.39 -3.43 -0.55
N GLU A 86 9.70 -3.68 -0.57
CA GLU A 86 10.24 -4.92 -0.03
C GLU A 86 10.19 -4.91 1.49
N ALA A 87 9.93 -6.06 2.07
CA ALA A 87 9.90 -6.26 3.51
C ALA A 87 10.39 -7.66 3.90
N TRP A 88 10.89 -7.75 5.13
CA TRP A 88 11.11 -9.03 5.79
C TRP A 88 9.94 -9.30 6.71
N ILE A 89 9.33 -10.46 6.57
CA ILE A 89 8.24 -10.92 7.44
C ILE A 89 8.63 -12.25 8.10
N ILE A 90 7.96 -12.58 9.19
CA ILE A 90 8.04 -13.90 9.82
C ILE A 90 6.71 -14.59 9.53
N LYS A 91 6.75 -15.68 8.77
CA LYS A 91 5.59 -16.52 8.51
C LYS A 91 5.50 -17.61 9.56
N ARG A 92 4.41 -17.67 10.30
CA ARG A 92 4.20 -18.70 11.32
C ARG A 92 2.79 -19.24 11.30
N LYS A 93 2.64 -20.47 11.77
CA LYS A 93 1.34 -21.06 12.00
C LYS A 93 0.68 -20.39 13.20
N LYS A 94 -0.65 -20.36 13.21
CA LYS A 94 -1.49 -19.63 14.17
C LYS A 94 -1.17 -19.88 15.66
N ASP A 95 -0.59 -21.04 15.99
CA ASP A 95 -0.32 -21.45 17.37
C ASP A 95 1.16 -21.35 17.78
N GLU A 96 2.01 -20.80 16.91
CA GLU A 96 3.44 -20.64 17.20
C GLU A 96 3.70 -19.28 17.87
N HIS A 97 4.44 -19.33 18.98
CA HIS A 97 4.85 -18.12 19.70
C HIS A 97 5.85 -17.30 18.84
N ILE A 98 5.56 -16.01 18.65
CA ILE A 98 6.48 -15.08 17.98
C ILE A 98 7.28 -14.35 19.07
N ASP A 99 8.60 -14.47 19.02
CA ASP A 99 9.45 -13.59 19.81
C ASP A 99 9.50 -12.20 19.14
N THR A 100 8.67 -11.30 19.63
CA THR A 100 8.56 -9.93 19.12
C THR A 100 9.81 -9.08 19.37
N ASN A 101 10.79 -9.58 20.16
CA ASN A 101 12.06 -8.89 20.38
C ASN A 101 13.04 -9.10 19.22
N ILE A 102 12.81 -10.11 18.38
CA ILE A 102 13.66 -10.38 17.22
C ILE A 102 13.08 -9.64 16.00
N ARG A 103 13.91 -8.77 15.40
CA ARG A 103 13.52 -8.12 14.13
C ARG A 103 13.34 -9.17 13.04
N PRO A 104 12.29 -9.08 12.19
CA PRO A 104 12.07 -10.04 11.11
C PRO A 104 13.31 -10.30 10.26
N SER A 105 14.08 -9.27 9.92
CA SER A 105 15.31 -9.38 9.13
C SER A 105 16.43 -10.24 9.78
N LEU A 106 16.36 -10.47 11.08
CA LEU A 106 17.32 -11.28 11.85
C LEU A 106 16.78 -12.66 12.22
N SER A 107 15.50 -12.94 11.96
CA SER A 107 14.88 -14.22 12.26
C SER A 107 15.35 -15.30 11.28
N PRO A 108 15.62 -16.55 11.74
CA PRO A 108 15.87 -17.67 10.84
C PRO A 108 14.62 -18.04 10.01
N ASP A 109 13.42 -17.71 10.50
CA ASP A 109 12.13 -18.02 9.87
C ASP A 109 11.62 -16.84 8.99
N ARG A 110 12.54 -15.95 8.61
CA ARG A 110 12.19 -14.80 7.77
C ARG A 110 11.86 -15.22 6.34
N ALA A 111 10.87 -14.54 5.78
CA ALA A 111 10.61 -14.54 4.35
C ALA A 111 10.82 -13.14 3.78
N GLU A 112 11.32 -13.07 2.56
CA GLU A 112 11.46 -11.82 1.80
C GLU A 112 10.23 -11.66 0.93
N VAL A 113 9.56 -10.53 1.02
CA VAL A 113 8.30 -10.29 0.30
C VAL A 113 8.28 -8.91 -0.34
N VAL A 114 7.52 -8.77 -1.42
CA VAL A 114 6.99 -7.48 -1.85
C VAL A 114 5.61 -7.31 -1.20
N MET A 115 5.47 -6.23 -0.47
CA MET A 115 4.25 -5.82 0.20
C MET A 115 3.56 -4.73 -0.61
N VAL A 116 2.29 -4.93 -0.96
CA VAL A 116 1.43 -3.93 -1.59
C VAL A 116 0.27 -3.65 -0.65
N GLN A 117 0.39 -2.57 0.12
CA GLN A 117 -0.67 -2.13 1.01
C GLN A 117 -1.51 -1.07 0.31
N ILE A 118 -2.82 -1.24 0.31
CA ILE A 118 -3.75 -0.30 -0.30
C ILE A 118 -4.77 0.11 0.75
N GLU A 119 -4.88 1.40 0.97
CA GLU A 119 -5.85 2.01 1.86
C GLU A 119 -6.83 2.84 1.04
N SER A 120 -8.11 2.66 1.26
CA SER A 120 -9.18 3.41 0.63
C SER A 120 -10.24 3.77 1.68
N TYR A 121 -11.25 4.52 1.26
CA TYR A 121 -12.34 4.91 2.15
C TYR A 121 -13.22 3.73 2.62
N LYS A 122 -13.20 2.62 1.94
CA LYS A 122 -13.98 1.44 2.33
C LYS A 122 -13.18 0.46 3.16
N ASN A 123 -11.97 0.20 2.73
CA ASN A 123 -11.15 -0.86 3.28
C ASN A 123 -9.67 -0.57 3.14
N ALA A 124 -8.89 -1.31 3.88
CA ALA A 124 -7.49 -1.50 3.64
C ALA A 124 -7.25 -2.97 3.25
N ALA A 125 -6.37 -3.19 2.30
CA ALA A 125 -5.93 -4.50 1.88
C ALA A 125 -4.40 -4.54 1.86
N LEU A 126 -3.84 -5.67 2.25
CA LEU A 126 -2.42 -5.97 2.20
C LEU A 126 -2.24 -7.22 1.33
N HIS A 127 -1.51 -7.08 0.24
CA HIS A 127 -1.14 -8.18 -0.64
C HIS A 127 0.34 -8.47 -0.43
N LEU A 128 0.66 -9.74 -0.21
CA LEU A 128 2.02 -10.23 -0.04
C LEU A 128 2.40 -11.10 -1.24
N TYR A 129 3.60 -10.88 -1.74
CA TYR A 129 4.21 -11.68 -2.81
C TYR A 129 5.57 -12.15 -2.33
N ASP A 130 5.78 -13.46 -2.29
CA ASP A 130 7.08 -14.04 -1.99
C ASP A 130 8.09 -13.72 -3.09
N ILE A 131 9.28 -13.29 -2.69
CA ILE A 131 10.40 -13.07 -3.59
C ILE A 131 11.16 -14.38 -3.72
N ILE A 132 11.08 -15.01 -4.89
CA ILE A 132 11.80 -16.23 -5.20
C ILE A 132 13.06 -15.88 -6.00
N ARG A 133 14.23 -16.10 -5.40
CA ARG A 133 15.52 -15.91 -6.05
C ARG A 133 16.02 -17.24 -6.60
N HIS A 134 15.96 -17.42 -7.91
CA HIS A 134 16.39 -18.64 -8.59
C HIS A 134 17.92 -18.72 -8.65
N THR A 135 18.44 -19.93 -8.70
CA THR A 135 19.91 -20.19 -8.87
C THR A 135 20.46 -19.66 -10.18
N SER A 136 19.61 -19.42 -11.18
CA SER A 136 19.94 -18.75 -12.45
C SER A 136 20.23 -17.25 -12.29
N GLY A 137 19.93 -16.66 -11.13
CA GLY A 137 19.93 -15.21 -10.90
C GLY A 137 18.62 -14.52 -11.27
N GLU A 138 17.67 -15.24 -11.82
CA GLU A 138 16.32 -14.74 -12.10
C GLU A 138 15.54 -14.54 -10.79
N ILE A 139 14.70 -13.53 -10.75
CA ILE A 139 13.81 -13.24 -9.64
C ILE A 139 12.38 -13.34 -10.13
N SER A 140 11.53 -14.03 -9.39
CA SER A 140 10.10 -14.08 -9.63
C SER A 140 9.31 -13.76 -8.36
N LEU A 141 8.09 -13.27 -8.53
CA LEU A 141 7.14 -13.06 -7.44
C LEU A 141 6.06 -14.12 -7.48
N GLU A 142 5.83 -14.77 -6.37
CA GLU A 142 4.70 -15.66 -6.17
C GLU A 142 3.70 -15.01 -5.23
N TYR A 143 2.44 -14.94 -5.66
CA TYR A 143 1.38 -14.40 -4.80
C TYR A 143 1.16 -15.35 -3.63
N ASP A 144 1.34 -14.83 -2.43
CA ASP A 144 1.22 -15.60 -1.22
C ASP A 144 -0.17 -15.43 -0.59
N GLU A 145 -0.50 -14.20 -0.19
CA GLU A 145 -1.70 -13.99 0.60
C GLU A 145 -2.27 -12.58 0.47
N GLU A 146 -3.59 -12.48 0.65
CA GLU A 146 -4.32 -11.22 0.80
C GLU A 146 -4.93 -11.12 2.19
N TYR A 147 -4.59 -10.04 2.87
CA TYR A 147 -5.19 -9.65 4.13
C TYR A 147 -6.08 -8.42 3.90
N SER A 148 -7.36 -8.51 4.25
CA SER A 148 -8.29 -7.39 4.15
C SER A 148 -9.01 -7.18 5.49
N ASN A 149 -9.55 -5.97 5.68
CA ASN A 149 -10.31 -5.64 6.90
C ASN A 149 -11.50 -6.58 7.18
N GLU A 150 -11.96 -7.31 6.18
CA GLU A 150 -13.01 -8.32 6.36
C GLU A 150 -12.51 -9.61 7.01
N LYS A 151 -11.20 -9.86 6.91
CA LYS A 151 -10.54 -11.10 7.39
C LYS A 151 -9.66 -10.90 8.62
N ILE A 152 -9.30 -9.64 8.94
CA ILE A 152 -8.36 -9.32 10.02
C ILE A 152 -9.05 -8.38 10.98
N ASP A 153 -8.96 -8.67 12.28
CA ASP A 153 -9.36 -7.73 13.31
C ASP A 153 -8.47 -6.48 13.21
N LYS A 154 -9.09 -5.28 13.21
CA LYS A 154 -8.38 -4.00 13.05
C LYS A 154 -7.28 -3.77 14.08
N SER A 155 -7.30 -4.52 15.19
CA SER A 155 -6.27 -4.53 16.22
C SER A 155 -4.97 -5.22 15.78
N ASP A 156 -5.03 -6.11 14.77
CA ASP A 156 -3.90 -6.96 14.38
C ASP A 156 -3.04 -6.35 13.27
N VAL A 157 -3.51 -5.27 12.63
CA VAL A 157 -2.75 -4.52 11.61
C VAL A 157 -2.28 -3.19 12.19
N ASP A 158 -1.42 -3.25 13.18
CA ASP A 158 -0.81 -2.06 13.76
C ASP A 158 0.57 -1.81 13.11
N GLY A 159 0.54 -1.24 11.92
CA GLY A 159 1.74 -0.89 11.16
C GLY A 159 1.93 0.62 11.06
N THR A 160 3.17 1.05 11.03
CA THR A 160 3.59 2.46 10.92
C THR A 160 2.96 3.18 9.71
N PHE A 161 2.49 2.43 8.71
CA PHE A 161 1.89 2.93 7.47
C PHE A 161 0.39 2.66 7.36
N SER A 162 -0.24 2.11 8.40
CA SER A 162 -1.68 1.89 8.43
C SER A 162 -2.43 3.16 8.85
N ASN A 163 -3.66 3.31 8.38
CA ASN A 163 -4.56 4.41 8.74
C ASN A 163 -4.06 5.82 8.37
N LEU A 164 -3.18 5.97 7.39
CA LEU A 164 -2.65 7.28 6.97
C LEU A 164 -3.74 8.17 6.36
N LEU A 165 -4.74 7.59 5.71
CA LEU A 165 -5.88 8.33 5.15
C LEU A 165 -6.95 8.67 6.20
N LYS A 166 -7.05 7.91 7.27
CA LYS A 166 -8.18 7.96 8.22
C LYS A 166 -8.43 9.33 8.84
N GLU A 167 -7.38 10.08 9.16
CA GLU A 167 -7.48 11.39 9.80
C GLU A 167 -8.15 12.46 8.90
N ASN A 168 -8.05 12.28 7.57
CA ASN A 168 -8.53 13.24 6.58
C ASN A 168 -9.69 12.72 5.74
N TYR A 169 -10.09 11.51 6.03
CA TYR A 169 -10.92 10.68 5.21
C TYR A 169 -12.31 11.25 4.95
N ASP A 170 -13.04 11.54 6.01
CA ASP A 170 -14.42 12.02 5.93
C ASP A 170 -14.54 13.32 5.16
N LYS A 171 -13.53 14.20 5.29
CA LYS A 171 -13.52 15.50 4.64
C LYS A 171 -13.30 15.35 3.12
N PHE A 172 -12.23 14.68 2.71
CA PHE A 172 -11.90 14.54 1.29
C PHE A 172 -12.90 13.67 0.53
N TYR A 173 -13.41 12.63 1.18
CA TYR A 173 -14.42 11.78 0.60
C TYR A 173 -15.73 12.53 0.34
N ARG A 174 -16.20 13.36 1.27
CA ARG A 174 -17.40 14.20 1.06
C ARG A 174 -17.19 15.20 -0.07
N GLU A 175 -16.06 15.90 -0.10
CA GLU A 175 -15.74 16.85 -1.18
C GLU A 175 -15.81 16.17 -2.57
N ILE A 176 -15.29 14.95 -2.69
CA ILE A 176 -15.30 14.20 -3.96
C ILE A 176 -16.71 13.70 -4.29
N LEU A 177 -17.43 13.14 -3.34
CA LEU A 177 -18.82 12.73 -3.56
C LEU A 177 -19.70 13.90 -3.99
N ASP A 178 -19.57 15.05 -3.35
CA ASP A 178 -20.31 16.26 -3.72
C ASP A 178 -19.95 16.72 -5.15
N SER A 179 -18.70 16.61 -5.53
CA SER A 179 -18.21 16.92 -6.88
C SER A 179 -18.85 15.99 -7.92
N ILE A 180 -18.89 14.68 -7.67
CA ILE A 180 -19.48 13.70 -8.59
C ILE A 180 -20.99 13.88 -8.72
N ASN A 181 -21.69 14.10 -7.60
CA ASN A 181 -23.15 14.29 -7.60
C ASN A 181 -23.58 15.56 -8.30
N LYS A 182 -22.79 16.63 -8.26
CA LYS A 182 -23.06 17.88 -9.01
C LYS A 182 -22.92 17.73 -10.53
N ASN A 183 -22.15 16.76 -10.99
CA ASN A 183 -21.95 16.52 -12.42
C ASN A 183 -22.99 15.55 -13.02
N GLN A 184 -23.86 14.96 -12.20
CA GLN A 184 -24.95 14.08 -12.66
C GLN A 184 -26.31 14.80 -12.78
N ASN A 185 -26.38 16.08 -12.43
CA ASN A 185 -27.53 16.98 -12.58
C ASN A 185 -27.24 18.03 -13.65
#